data_898b80e558e9d49ee3affa06acaf3e78
#
_entry.id   898b80e558e9d49ee3affa06acaf3e78
#
_cell.length_a   1.000
_cell.length_b   1.000
_cell.length_c   1.000
_cell.angle_alpha   90.00
_cell.angle_beta   90.00
_cell.angle_gamma   90.00
#
_symmetry.space_group_name_H-M   'P 1'
#
loop_
_entity.id
_entity.type
_entity.pdbx_description
1 polymer ?
#
loop_
_entity_poly.entity_id
_entity_poly.type
_entity_poly.pdbx_seq_one_letter_code
_entity_poly.pdbx_strand_id
1 'polypeptide(L)'
;MRGGVTIDIYIPQGVLKPPSALTKLGWFLGSNPILFLPLVTMAVMFALWYSVGRDPDPGVSVAPQYEPPKGICPAEAGTLLDDTIHPRDITSTIVDLAVRGYIKIEEKVDTFLVFHHKDYLFHLLKPREQWGPDLTPHERVMLENIFVDGAETRLSSLKNRFYTVIPVVRQDVMLALKNKGIYTLDPESANGYSIVAGIAIAILVVAVQVMGWMNLFYSIPLLVGSVLVAVAQLLLASNEMLYVD
;
A
#
# COMPACT_ATOMS: atom_id res chain seq x y z
N MET A 1 39.96 45.01 -37.33
CA MET A 1 40.65 44.61 -36.09
C MET A 1 39.85 45.15 -34.91
N ARG A 2 39.30 44.28 -34.06
CA ARG A 2 38.61 44.68 -32.82
C ARG A 2 39.68 44.67 -31.73
N GLY A 3 40.16 45.84 -31.31
CA GLY A 3 41.08 46.00 -30.18
C GLY A 3 40.27 45.93 -28.88
N GLY A 4 40.59 45.02 -27.98
CA GLY A 4 40.07 45.00 -26.63
C GLY A 4 41.00 45.82 -25.73
N VAL A 5 40.45 46.62 -24.81
CA VAL A 5 41.20 47.33 -23.77
C VAL A 5 41.05 46.51 -22.49
N THR A 6 42.15 46.03 -21.93
CA THR A 6 42.19 45.38 -20.62
C THR A 6 42.65 46.43 -19.58
N ILE A 7 41.88 46.60 -18.53
CA ILE A 7 42.19 47.47 -17.39
C ILE A 7 42.47 46.57 -16.18
N ASP A 8 43.71 46.60 -15.71
CA ASP A 8 44.11 45.89 -14.48
C ASP A 8 44.04 46.88 -13.28
N ILE A 9 43.18 46.54 -12.32
CA ILE A 9 43.04 47.32 -11.10
C ILE A 9 43.77 46.58 -9.96
N TYR A 10 44.86 47.11 -9.47
CA TYR A 10 45.58 46.57 -8.33
C TYR A 10 45.03 47.13 -7.02
N ILE A 11 44.44 46.24 -6.21
CA ILE A 11 43.91 46.57 -4.89
C ILE A 11 44.90 46.06 -3.83
N PRO A 12 45.49 46.92 -3.00
CA PRO A 12 46.43 46.50 -1.95
C PRO A 12 45.75 45.54 -0.95
N GLN A 13 46.53 44.59 -0.43
CA GLN A 13 46.05 43.65 0.58
C GLN A 13 45.61 44.40 1.85
N GLY A 14 44.42 44.05 2.37
CA GLY A 14 43.85 44.65 3.59
C GLY A 14 42.80 45.75 3.38
N VAL A 15 42.66 46.28 2.14
CA VAL A 15 41.60 47.27 1.83
C VAL A 15 40.20 46.64 1.82
N LEU A 16 40.12 45.39 1.35
CA LEU A 16 38.83 44.62 1.36
C LEU A 16 38.82 43.67 2.56
N LYS A 17 37.85 43.87 3.46
CA LYS A 17 37.62 42.93 4.56
C LYS A 17 36.94 41.67 3.98
N PRO A 18 37.50 40.48 4.22
CA PRO A 18 36.86 39.27 3.76
C PRO A 18 35.48 39.09 4.42
N PRO A 19 34.46 38.63 3.70
CA PRO A 19 33.13 38.42 4.27
C PRO A 19 33.18 37.35 5.37
N SER A 20 32.38 37.58 6.41
CA SER A 20 32.26 36.63 7.53
C SER A 20 31.74 35.27 7.07
N ALA A 21 31.99 34.23 7.86
CA ALA A 21 31.47 32.87 7.56
C ALA A 21 29.97 32.87 7.40
N LEU A 22 29.23 33.63 8.21
CA LEU A 22 27.76 33.75 8.11
C LEU A 22 27.34 34.45 6.81
N THR A 23 28.08 35.49 6.39
CA THR A 23 27.77 36.16 5.12
C THR A 23 28.02 35.24 3.93
N LYS A 24 29.09 34.45 3.95
CA LYS A 24 29.38 33.43 2.93
C LYS A 24 28.29 32.35 2.89
N LEU A 25 27.84 31.87 4.05
CA LEU A 25 26.77 30.92 4.16
C LEU A 25 25.46 31.50 3.60
N GLY A 26 25.13 32.77 3.94
CA GLY A 26 23.93 33.42 3.41
C GLY A 26 23.97 33.59 1.89
N TRP A 27 25.12 33.94 1.31
CA TRP A 27 25.29 34.00 -0.14
C TRP A 27 25.18 32.61 -0.78
N PHE A 28 25.76 31.58 -0.16
CA PHE A 28 25.68 30.20 -0.63
C PHE A 28 24.25 29.69 -0.65
N LEU A 29 23.50 29.87 0.44
CA LEU A 29 22.09 29.47 0.52
C LEU A 29 21.22 30.28 -0.45
N GLY A 30 21.43 31.59 -0.56
CA GLY A 30 20.67 32.45 -1.46
C GLY A 30 20.93 32.16 -2.94
N SER A 31 22.15 31.73 -3.28
CA SER A 31 22.53 31.34 -4.64
C SER A 31 22.12 29.93 -5.01
N ASN A 32 21.70 29.11 -4.04
CA ASN A 32 21.33 27.70 -4.23
C ASN A 32 19.96 27.39 -3.63
N PRO A 33 18.86 27.97 -4.13
CA PRO A 33 17.52 27.77 -3.57
C PRO A 33 17.08 26.30 -3.62
N ILE A 34 17.65 25.49 -4.49
CA ILE A 34 17.37 24.05 -4.63
C ILE A 34 17.72 23.26 -3.37
N LEU A 35 18.61 23.80 -2.51
CA LEU A 35 18.93 23.19 -1.22
C LEU A 35 17.75 23.13 -0.25
N PHE A 36 16.76 24.01 -0.45
CA PHE A 36 15.54 24.02 0.35
C PHE A 36 14.48 23.02 -0.15
N LEU A 37 14.69 22.42 -1.33
CA LEU A 37 13.73 21.46 -1.91
C LEU A 37 13.38 20.31 -0.95
N PRO A 38 14.31 19.65 -0.26
CA PRO A 38 13.98 18.59 0.70
C PRO A 38 13.10 19.09 1.85
N LEU A 39 13.36 20.31 2.34
CA LEU A 39 12.55 20.90 3.41
C LEU A 39 11.15 21.25 2.93
N VAL A 40 11.02 21.81 1.73
CA VAL A 40 9.72 22.10 1.11
C VAL A 40 8.93 20.81 0.91
N THR A 41 9.58 19.76 0.38
CA THR A 41 8.95 18.45 0.18
C THR A 41 8.47 17.86 1.50
N MET A 42 9.31 17.89 2.54
CA MET A 42 8.94 17.42 3.87
C MET A 42 7.76 18.21 4.44
N ALA A 43 7.75 19.53 4.29
CA ALA A 43 6.64 20.37 4.75
C ALA A 43 5.33 20.07 4.01
N VAL A 44 5.38 19.87 2.68
CA VAL A 44 4.23 19.49 1.87
C VAL A 44 3.70 18.11 2.27
N MET A 45 4.59 17.12 2.44
CA MET A 45 4.18 15.78 2.86
C MET A 45 3.58 15.77 4.26
N PHE A 46 4.16 16.55 5.18
CA PHE A 46 3.60 16.72 6.52
C PHE A 46 2.21 17.39 6.49
N ALA A 47 2.04 18.43 5.67
CA ALA A 47 0.76 19.11 5.50
C ALA A 47 -0.31 18.17 4.90
N LEU A 48 0.06 17.36 3.91
CA LEU A 48 -0.83 16.35 3.32
C LEU A 48 -1.20 15.28 4.35
N TRP A 49 -0.24 14.75 5.09
CA TRP A 49 -0.51 13.81 6.16
C TRP A 49 -1.44 14.40 7.22
N TYR A 50 -1.18 15.63 7.65
CA TYR A 50 -2.00 16.30 8.68
C TYR A 50 -3.44 16.56 8.21
N SER A 51 -3.65 16.87 6.92
CA SER A 51 -4.96 17.25 6.37
C SER A 51 -5.81 16.06 5.91
N VAL A 52 -5.18 15.00 5.42
CA VAL A 52 -5.89 13.87 4.78
C VAL A 52 -5.52 12.52 5.42
N GLY A 53 -4.29 12.38 5.89
CA GLY A 53 -3.78 11.10 6.38
C GLY A 53 -3.79 10.96 7.92
N ARG A 54 -4.34 11.93 8.64
CA ARG A 54 -4.45 11.83 10.10
C ARG A 54 -5.73 11.08 10.45
N ASP A 55 -5.56 10.06 11.28
CA ASP A 55 -6.67 9.27 11.79
C ASP A 55 -7.64 10.14 12.59
N PRO A 56 -8.95 10.01 12.36
CA PRO A 56 -9.94 10.64 13.22
C PRO A 56 -9.82 10.05 14.64
N ASP A 57 -9.83 10.92 15.63
CA ASP A 57 -9.92 10.49 17.03
C ASP A 57 -11.34 9.98 17.29
N PRO A 58 -11.55 8.68 17.56
CA PRO A 58 -12.88 8.14 17.79
C PRO A 58 -13.58 8.75 19.03
N GLY A 59 -12.85 9.47 19.89
CA GLY A 59 -13.40 10.16 21.06
C GLY A 59 -14.09 9.24 22.09
N VAL A 60 -14.05 7.93 21.85
CA VAL A 60 -14.66 6.89 22.70
C VAL A 60 -13.62 5.84 23.09
N SER A 61 -13.74 5.34 24.31
CA SER A 61 -12.92 4.20 24.74
C SER A 61 -13.38 2.95 24.00
N VAL A 62 -12.45 2.29 23.31
CA VAL A 62 -12.72 1.02 22.63
C VAL A 62 -12.97 -0.06 23.68
N ALA A 63 -14.24 -0.44 23.83
CA ALA A 63 -14.61 -1.58 24.67
C ALA A 63 -14.43 -2.89 23.88
N PRO A 64 -13.90 -3.96 24.49
CA PRO A 64 -13.82 -5.27 23.84
C PRO A 64 -15.23 -5.74 23.44
N GLN A 65 -15.43 -6.02 22.16
CA GLN A 65 -16.63 -6.64 21.65
C GLN A 65 -16.37 -8.11 21.39
N TYR A 66 -17.26 -8.96 21.85
CA TYR A 66 -17.18 -10.42 21.69
C TYR A 66 -18.05 -10.94 20.55
N GLU A 67 -18.89 -10.07 20.00
CA GLU A 67 -19.73 -10.39 18.84
C GLU A 67 -19.09 -9.81 17.57
N PRO A 68 -19.18 -10.52 16.44
CA PRO A 68 -18.70 -10.02 15.16
C PRO A 68 -19.47 -8.76 14.74
N PRO A 69 -18.83 -7.83 14.02
CA PRO A 69 -19.52 -6.65 13.51
C PRO A 69 -20.68 -7.04 12.60
N LYS A 70 -21.83 -6.38 12.79
CA LYS A 70 -23.04 -6.69 12.00
C LYS A 70 -22.82 -6.30 10.53
N GLY A 71 -23.09 -7.26 9.64
CA GLY A 71 -23.05 -7.02 8.20
C GLY A 71 -21.66 -7.00 7.58
N ILE A 72 -20.61 -7.37 8.33
CA ILE A 72 -19.24 -7.53 7.84
C ILE A 72 -18.90 -9.02 7.91
N CYS A 73 -18.45 -9.60 6.79
CA CYS A 73 -18.01 -10.99 6.75
C CYS A 73 -16.53 -11.10 7.12
N PRO A 74 -16.02 -12.31 7.44
CA PRO A 74 -14.64 -12.49 7.88
C PRO A 74 -13.58 -11.97 6.89
N ALA A 75 -13.79 -12.16 5.58
CA ALA A 75 -12.88 -11.63 4.56
C ALA A 75 -12.85 -10.11 4.54
N GLU A 76 -14.02 -9.47 4.68
CA GLU A 76 -14.13 -8.02 4.76
C GLU A 76 -13.45 -7.48 6.03
N ALA A 77 -13.68 -8.14 7.19
CA ALA A 77 -13.08 -7.73 8.45
C ALA A 77 -11.54 -7.85 8.42
N GLY A 78 -11.02 -8.94 7.85
CA GLY A 78 -9.57 -9.11 7.68
C GLY A 78 -8.97 -8.08 6.74
N THR A 79 -9.66 -7.78 5.63
CA THR A 79 -9.23 -6.75 4.69
C THR A 79 -9.25 -5.35 5.33
N LEU A 80 -10.20 -5.05 6.21
CA LEU A 80 -10.23 -3.79 6.96
C LEU A 80 -9.08 -3.65 7.95
N LEU A 81 -8.52 -4.76 8.44
CA LEU A 81 -7.38 -4.75 9.35
C LEU A 81 -6.04 -4.48 8.65
N ASP A 82 -5.87 -5.04 7.45
CA ASP A 82 -4.55 -5.13 6.80
C ASP A 82 -4.54 -4.46 5.41
N ASP A 83 -5.62 -3.79 4.99
CA ASP A 83 -5.84 -3.21 3.64
C ASP A 83 -5.64 -4.20 2.48
N THR A 84 -5.47 -5.46 2.80
CA THR A 84 -5.24 -6.54 1.83
C THR A 84 -5.83 -7.85 2.32
N ILE A 85 -6.20 -8.72 1.38
CA ILE A 85 -6.68 -10.06 1.70
C ILE A 85 -5.49 -11.00 1.95
N HIS A 86 -5.48 -11.62 3.11
CA HIS A 86 -4.53 -12.66 3.48
C HIS A 86 -5.14 -14.07 3.39
N PRO A 87 -4.32 -15.12 3.28
CA PRO A 87 -4.81 -16.52 3.31
C PRO A 87 -5.65 -16.86 4.54
N ARG A 88 -5.39 -16.21 5.69
CA ARG A 88 -6.18 -16.38 6.92
C ARG A 88 -7.61 -15.91 6.74
N ASP A 89 -7.85 -14.84 5.96
CA ASP A 89 -9.18 -14.25 5.75
C ASP A 89 -10.04 -15.15 4.85
N ILE A 90 -9.39 -15.80 3.88
CA ILE A 90 -10.03 -16.82 3.05
C ILE A 90 -10.38 -18.04 3.89
N THR A 91 -9.47 -18.50 4.74
CA THR A 91 -9.70 -19.65 5.62
C THR A 91 -10.81 -19.37 6.63
N SER A 92 -10.83 -18.17 7.24
CA SER A 92 -11.88 -17.76 8.18
C SER A 92 -13.26 -17.67 7.49
N THR A 93 -13.30 -17.20 6.24
CA THR A 93 -14.54 -17.19 5.45
C THR A 93 -15.04 -18.61 5.16
N ILE A 94 -14.16 -19.56 4.84
CA ILE A 94 -14.53 -20.97 4.66
C ILE A 94 -15.11 -21.55 5.96
N VAL A 95 -14.50 -21.23 7.10
CA VAL A 95 -15.02 -21.68 8.41
C VAL A 95 -16.37 -21.04 8.72
N ASP A 96 -16.56 -19.75 8.43
CA ASP A 96 -17.84 -19.06 8.59
C ASP A 96 -18.94 -19.67 7.71
N LEU A 97 -18.64 -20.01 6.47
CA LEU A 97 -19.55 -20.72 5.58
C LEU A 97 -19.96 -22.09 6.15
N ALA A 98 -19.04 -22.78 6.86
CA ALA A 98 -19.36 -24.02 7.55
C ALA A 98 -20.26 -23.78 8.77
N VAL A 99 -19.99 -22.74 9.57
CA VAL A 99 -20.85 -22.36 10.71
C VAL A 99 -22.26 -21.98 10.26
N ARG A 100 -22.41 -21.29 9.12
CA ARG A 100 -23.71 -20.94 8.51
C ARG A 100 -24.38 -22.13 7.80
N GLY A 101 -23.73 -23.31 7.78
CA GLY A 101 -24.28 -24.54 7.24
C GLY A 101 -24.35 -24.60 5.71
N TYR A 102 -23.48 -23.86 5.01
CA TYR A 102 -23.33 -24.00 3.56
C TYR A 102 -22.46 -25.19 3.18
N ILE A 103 -21.44 -25.45 4.00
CA ILE A 103 -20.49 -26.54 3.80
C ILE A 103 -20.28 -27.33 5.08
N LYS A 104 -19.80 -28.56 4.98
CA LYS A 104 -19.27 -29.37 6.08
C LYS A 104 -17.80 -29.60 5.83
N ILE A 105 -16.97 -29.44 6.87
CA ILE A 105 -15.54 -29.73 6.83
C ILE A 105 -15.29 -31.00 7.63
N GLU A 106 -14.66 -31.99 7.01
CA GLU A 106 -14.33 -33.27 7.63
C GLU A 106 -12.83 -33.53 7.51
N GLU A 107 -12.16 -33.78 8.67
CA GLU A 107 -10.76 -34.17 8.66
C GLU A 107 -10.63 -35.64 8.26
N LYS A 108 -9.82 -35.92 7.23
CA LYS A 108 -9.43 -37.28 6.82
C LYS A 108 -7.94 -37.49 7.07
N VAL A 109 -7.65 -38.58 7.73
CA VAL A 109 -6.28 -39.02 7.98
C VAL A 109 -5.97 -40.16 7.00
N ASP A 110 -5.23 -39.84 5.94
CA ASP A 110 -4.73 -40.85 5.02
C ASP A 110 -3.42 -41.41 5.63
N THR A 111 -3.43 -42.70 5.96
CA THR A 111 -2.27 -43.40 6.50
C THR A 111 -1.57 -44.14 5.38
N PHE A 112 -0.35 -43.71 5.01
CA PHE A 112 0.50 -44.42 4.09
C PHE A 112 1.76 -44.91 4.82
N LEU A 113 1.82 -46.24 5.06
CA LEU A 113 2.85 -46.87 5.88
C LEU A 113 2.95 -46.28 7.30
N VAL A 114 4.03 -45.51 7.56
CA VAL A 114 4.27 -44.84 8.86
C VAL A 114 4.00 -43.32 8.81
N PHE A 115 3.61 -42.79 7.64
CA PHE A 115 3.31 -41.34 7.50
C PHE A 115 1.81 -41.09 7.59
N HIS A 116 1.41 -40.25 8.51
CA HIS A 116 0.03 -39.79 8.65
C HIS A 116 -0.07 -38.43 7.94
N HIS A 117 -0.83 -38.39 6.85
CA HIS A 117 -1.12 -37.15 6.16
C HIS A 117 -2.56 -36.75 6.48
N LYS A 118 -2.74 -35.54 7.06
CA LYS A 118 -4.05 -34.97 7.30
C LYS A 118 -4.51 -34.21 6.07
N ASP A 119 -5.66 -34.52 5.57
CA ASP A 119 -6.35 -33.79 4.51
C ASP A 119 -7.75 -33.42 5.00
N TYR A 120 -8.37 -32.42 4.39
CA TYR A 120 -9.70 -31.97 4.71
C TYR A 120 -10.62 -32.19 3.50
N LEU A 121 -11.78 -32.76 3.78
CA LEU A 121 -12.83 -32.95 2.79
C LEU A 121 -13.94 -31.94 3.05
N PHE A 122 -14.26 -31.18 2.02
CA PHE A 122 -15.37 -30.25 2.00
C PHE A 122 -16.58 -30.89 1.36
N HIS A 123 -17.75 -30.83 2.01
CA HIS A 123 -19.02 -31.27 1.47
C HIS A 123 -19.94 -30.06 1.33
N LEU A 124 -20.55 -29.90 0.16
CA LEU A 124 -21.54 -28.86 -0.08
C LEU A 124 -22.88 -29.33 0.54
N LEU A 125 -23.37 -28.62 1.54
CA LEU A 125 -24.64 -28.95 2.21
C LEU A 125 -25.84 -28.28 1.54
N LYS A 126 -25.70 -27.02 1.11
CA LYS A 126 -26.74 -26.28 0.40
C LYS A 126 -26.41 -26.23 -1.09
N PRO A 127 -27.22 -26.84 -1.96
CA PRO A 127 -27.02 -26.75 -3.40
C PRO A 127 -27.17 -25.29 -3.89
N ARG A 128 -26.65 -25.00 -5.08
CA ARG A 128 -26.60 -23.62 -5.63
C ARG A 128 -27.96 -22.92 -5.68
N GLU A 129 -29.02 -23.66 -5.90
CA GLU A 129 -30.40 -23.16 -5.96
C GLU A 129 -30.90 -22.63 -4.62
N GLN A 130 -30.27 -23.05 -3.52
CA GLN A 130 -30.62 -22.66 -2.15
C GLN A 130 -29.70 -21.52 -1.62
N TRP A 131 -28.83 -21.00 -2.45
CA TRP A 131 -27.97 -19.88 -2.06
C TRP A 131 -28.79 -18.59 -2.02
N GLY A 132 -29.01 -18.11 -0.81
CA GLY A 132 -29.80 -16.90 -0.54
C GLY A 132 -29.06 -15.60 -0.75
N PRO A 133 -29.75 -14.47 -0.52
CA PRO A 133 -29.15 -13.13 -0.58
C PRO A 133 -28.18 -12.84 0.58
N ASP A 134 -28.13 -13.72 1.59
CA ASP A 134 -27.21 -13.68 2.72
C ASP A 134 -25.76 -14.06 2.35
N LEU A 135 -25.57 -14.62 1.13
CA LEU A 135 -24.26 -14.92 0.57
C LEU A 135 -23.73 -13.72 -0.20
N THR A 136 -22.61 -13.21 0.24
CA THR A 136 -21.90 -12.12 -0.47
C THR A 136 -21.36 -12.60 -1.81
N PRO A 137 -21.09 -11.67 -2.78
CA PRO A 137 -20.55 -12.05 -4.09
C PRO A 137 -19.26 -12.86 -3.99
N HIS A 138 -18.31 -12.44 -3.17
CA HIS A 138 -17.03 -13.13 -2.99
C HIS A 138 -17.18 -14.52 -2.34
N GLU A 139 -18.11 -14.69 -1.40
CA GLU A 139 -18.41 -16.01 -0.81
C GLU A 139 -19.01 -16.96 -1.85
N ARG A 140 -19.86 -16.44 -2.73
CA ARG A 140 -20.42 -17.20 -3.84
C ARG A 140 -19.33 -17.65 -4.81
N VAL A 141 -18.43 -16.76 -5.20
CA VAL A 141 -17.28 -17.09 -6.04
C VAL A 141 -16.40 -18.14 -5.39
N MET A 142 -16.16 -18.05 -4.08
CA MET A 142 -15.41 -19.06 -3.33
C MET A 142 -16.08 -20.45 -3.39
N LEU A 143 -17.36 -20.53 -3.08
CA LEU A 143 -18.11 -21.79 -3.12
C LEU A 143 -18.15 -22.40 -4.53
N GLU A 144 -18.38 -21.58 -5.55
CA GLU A 144 -18.38 -22.04 -6.96
C GLU A 144 -17.05 -22.64 -7.37
N ASN A 145 -15.96 -22.07 -6.93
CA ASN A 145 -14.61 -22.55 -7.27
C ASN A 145 -14.12 -23.71 -6.41
N ILE A 146 -14.62 -23.82 -5.17
CA ILE A 146 -14.34 -25.00 -4.33
C ILE A 146 -15.07 -26.24 -4.89
N PHE A 147 -16.33 -26.08 -5.32
CA PHE A 147 -17.20 -27.17 -5.73
C PHE A 147 -17.44 -27.23 -7.25
N VAL A 148 -16.42 -26.87 -8.05
CA VAL A 148 -16.48 -26.98 -9.53
C VAL A 148 -16.74 -28.42 -9.99
N ASP A 149 -16.09 -29.40 -9.33
CA ASP A 149 -16.08 -30.80 -9.75
C ASP A 149 -17.21 -31.62 -9.08
N GLY A 150 -18.05 -31.02 -8.26
CA GLY A 150 -19.16 -31.72 -7.59
C GLY A 150 -19.40 -31.26 -6.16
N ALA A 151 -20.22 -32.00 -5.42
CA ALA A 151 -20.61 -31.66 -4.05
C ALA A 151 -19.51 -31.97 -2.99
N GLU A 152 -18.45 -32.66 -3.38
CA GLU A 152 -17.34 -33.03 -2.50
C GLU A 152 -16.01 -32.61 -3.10
N THR A 153 -15.14 -31.99 -2.31
CA THR A 153 -13.82 -31.54 -2.77
C THR A 153 -12.79 -31.68 -1.65
N ARG A 154 -11.61 -32.23 -1.99
CA ARG A 154 -10.48 -32.31 -1.06
C ARG A 154 -9.68 -31.02 -1.06
N LEU A 155 -9.22 -30.57 0.11
CA LEU A 155 -8.38 -29.38 0.23
C LEU A 155 -7.09 -29.52 -0.59
N SER A 156 -6.50 -30.72 -0.60
CA SER A 156 -5.29 -31.01 -1.41
C SER A 156 -5.49 -30.77 -2.90
N SER A 157 -6.69 -31.02 -3.44
CA SER A 157 -7.01 -30.78 -4.86
C SER A 157 -7.14 -29.31 -5.22
N LEU A 158 -7.42 -28.45 -4.23
CA LEU A 158 -7.52 -27.00 -4.41
C LEU A 158 -6.16 -26.30 -4.48
N LYS A 159 -5.08 -26.90 -3.97
CA LYS A 159 -3.77 -26.29 -3.81
C LYS A 159 -3.22 -25.60 -5.06
N ASN A 160 -3.44 -26.18 -6.24
CA ASN A 160 -2.91 -25.66 -7.51
C ASN A 160 -3.96 -24.91 -8.36
N ARG A 161 -5.16 -24.74 -7.87
CA ARG A 161 -6.27 -24.14 -8.61
C ARG A 161 -6.81 -22.89 -7.92
N PHE A 162 -6.93 -22.94 -6.60
CA PHE A 162 -7.59 -21.89 -5.84
C PHE A 162 -6.85 -20.55 -5.85
N TYR A 163 -5.52 -20.55 -6.09
CA TYR A 163 -4.75 -19.30 -6.17
C TYR A 163 -5.23 -18.36 -7.30
N THR A 164 -5.81 -18.92 -8.37
CA THR A 164 -6.34 -18.10 -9.49
C THR A 164 -7.63 -17.37 -9.13
N VAL A 165 -8.30 -17.83 -8.07
CA VAL A 165 -9.57 -17.25 -7.58
C VAL A 165 -9.32 -16.09 -6.62
N ILE A 166 -8.18 -16.10 -5.92
CA ILE A 166 -7.84 -15.07 -4.92
C ILE A 166 -7.95 -13.64 -5.44
N PRO A 167 -7.45 -13.29 -6.64
CA PRO A 167 -7.59 -11.94 -7.18
C PRO A 167 -9.05 -11.52 -7.39
N VAL A 168 -9.93 -12.44 -7.80
CA VAL A 168 -11.36 -12.18 -8.00
C VAL A 168 -12.04 -11.94 -6.66
N VAL A 169 -11.78 -12.82 -5.68
CA VAL A 169 -12.28 -12.66 -4.30
C VAL A 169 -11.85 -11.32 -3.71
N ARG A 170 -10.58 -10.93 -3.90
CA ARG A 170 -10.05 -9.63 -3.46
C ARG A 170 -10.84 -8.48 -4.07
N GLN A 171 -11.05 -8.51 -5.38
CA GLN A 171 -11.78 -7.46 -6.09
C GLN A 171 -13.23 -7.36 -5.58
N ASP A 172 -13.92 -8.49 -5.37
CA ASP A 172 -15.28 -8.50 -4.87
C ASP A 172 -15.40 -8.01 -3.43
N VAL A 173 -14.44 -8.35 -2.55
CA VAL A 173 -14.37 -7.84 -1.17
C VAL A 173 -14.16 -6.33 -1.17
N MET A 174 -13.22 -5.82 -1.97
CA MET A 174 -12.97 -4.38 -2.09
C MET A 174 -14.20 -3.64 -2.61
N LEU A 175 -14.90 -4.20 -3.61
CA LEU A 175 -16.15 -3.65 -4.11
C LEU A 175 -17.25 -3.64 -3.03
N ALA A 176 -17.35 -4.71 -2.24
CA ALA A 176 -18.31 -4.79 -1.14
C ALA A 176 -18.06 -3.71 -0.08
N LEU A 177 -16.79 -3.53 0.33
CA LEU A 177 -16.39 -2.50 1.30
C LEU A 177 -16.62 -1.08 0.77
N LYS A 178 -16.34 -0.86 -0.53
CA LYS A 178 -16.62 0.42 -1.19
C LYS A 178 -18.11 0.71 -1.27
N ASN A 179 -18.94 -0.30 -1.60
CA ASN A 179 -20.39 -0.15 -1.65
C ASN A 179 -21.00 0.11 -0.27
N LYS A 180 -20.37 -0.37 0.80
CA LYS A 180 -20.72 -0.06 2.20
C LYS A 180 -20.27 1.34 2.63
N GLY A 181 -19.53 2.08 1.77
CA GLY A 181 -19.02 3.42 2.05
C GLY A 181 -17.84 3.46 3.01
N ILE A 182 -17.24 2.32 3.32
CA ILE A 182 -16.08 2.21 4.24
C ILE A 182 -14.82 2.71 3.54
N TYR A 183 -14.59 2.31 2.27
CA TYR A 183 -13.50 2.81 1.45
C TYR A 183 -13.99 3.82 0.42
N THR A 184 -13.32 4.98 0.36
CA THR A 184 -13.54 5.97 -0.69
C THR A 184 -12.69 5.68 -1.93
N LEU A 185 -11.45 5.25 -1.71
CA LEU A 185 -10.47 4.86 -2.72
C LEU A 185 -9.98 3.45 -2.42
N ASP A 186 -9.63 2.72 -3.46
CA ASP A 186 -8.96 1.44 -3.32
C ASP A 186 -7.50 1.66 -2.85
N PRO A 187 -7.12 1.16 -1.65
CA PRO A 187 -5.78 1.38 -1.10
C PRO A 187 -4.68 0.85 -2.00
N GLU A 188 -4.90 -0.28 -2.67
CA GLU A 188 -3.91 -0.91 -3.55
C GLU A 188 -3.64 -0.06 -4.80
N SER A 189 -4.68 0.54 -5.40
CA SER A 189 -4.51 1.45 -6.53
C SER A 189 -3.88 2.78 -6.12
N ALA A 190 -4.21 3.32 -4.95
CA ALA A 190 -3.58 4.54 -4.43
C ALA A 190 -2.07 4.36 -4.21
N ASN A 191 -1.66 3.23 -3.63
CA ASN A 191 -0.24 2.88 -3.48
C ASN A 191 0.46 2.70 -4.84
N GLY A 192 -0.20 2.07 -5.82
CA GLY A 192 0.32 1.94 -7.17
C GLY A 192 0.61 3.28 -7.84
N TYR A 193 -0.32 4.23 -7.77
CA TYR A 193 -0.12 5.57 -8.34
C TYR A 193 1.03 6.33 -7.68
N SER A 194 1.19 6.23 -6.36
CA SER A 194 2.26 6.91 -5.63
C SER A 194 3.64 6.36 -6.02
N ILE A 195 3.78 5.05 -6.17
CA ILE A 195 5.02 4.39 -6.61
C ILE A 195 5.37 4.81 -8.04
N VAL A 196 4.39 4.79 -8.97
CA VAL A 196 4.61 5.20 -10.37
C VAL A 196 5.03 6.67 -10.43
N ALA A 197 4.39 7.55 -9.67
CA ALA A 197 4.78 8.95 -9.58
C ALA A 197 6.20 9.14 -9.05
N GLY A 198 6.59 8.40 -8.02
CA GLY A 198 7.95 8.41 -7.46
C GLY A 198 9.01 7.97 -8.48
N ILE A 199 8.75 6.89 -9.21
CA ILE A 199 9.63 6.40 -10.29
C ILE A 199 9.72 7.43 -11.41
N ALA A 200 8.63 8.03 -11.84
CA ALA A 200 8.62 9.04 -12.89
C ALA A 200 9.45 10.28 -12.52
N ILE A 201 9.35 10.74 -11.28
CA ILE A 201 10.16 11.84 -10.75
C ILE A 201 11.65 11.45 -10.74
N ALA A 202 11.99 10.25 -10.29
CA ALA A 202 13.37 9.77 -10.27
C ALA A 202 13.97 9.71 -11.68
N ILE A 203 13.23 9.19 -12.66
CA ILE A 203 13.65 9.15 -14.07
C ILE A 203 13.85 10.56 -14.61
N LEU A 204 12.94 11.49 -14.32
CA LEU A 204 13.06 12.88 -14.74
C LEU A 204 14.32 13.54 -14.19
N VAL A 205 14.64 13.33 -12.91
CA VAL A 205 15.86 13.85 -12.27
C VAL A 205 17.11 13.31 -12.95
N VAL A 206 17.17 11.99 -13.21
CA VAL A 206 18.29 11.36 -13.91
C VAL A 206 18.42 11.90 -15.35
N ALA A 207 17.31 12.03 -16.07
CA ALA A 207 17.32 12.57 -17.44
C ALA A 207 17.87 13.99 -17.49
N VAL A 208 17.45 14.87 -16.58
CA VAL A 208 17.95 16.26 -16.48
C VAL A 208 19.45 16.30 -16.20
N GLN A 209 19.97 15.36 -15.39
CA GLN A 209 21.41 15.25 -15.11
C GLN A 209 22.20 14.78 -16.32
N VAL A 210 21.71 13.76 -17.04
CA VAL A 210 22.38 13.21 -18.23
C VAL A 210 22.43 14.24 -19.35
N MET A 211 21.43 15.12 -19.45
CA MET A 211 21.44 16.21 -20.44
C MET A 211 22.45 17.32 -20.11
N GLY A 212 23.22 17.22 -19.01
CA GLY A 212 24.27 18.15 -18.64
C GLY A 212 23.78 19.56 -18.27
N TRP A 213 22.50 19.72 -18.03
CA TRP A 213 21.89 21.02 -17.69
C TRP A 213 22.13 21.42 -16.23
N MET A 214 22.62 20.47 -15.40
CA MET A 214 22.88 20.72 -13.98
C MET A 214 24.31 20.33 -13.61
N ASN A 215 25.00 21.22 -12.93
CA ASN A 215 26.27 20.89 -12.28
C ASN A 215 26.03 19.83 -11.19
N LEU A 216 27.00 18.93 -10.98
CA LEU A 216 26.95 17.86 -9.97
C LEU A 216 26.53 18.38 -8.59
N PHE A 217 26.85 19.63 -8.30
CA PHE A 217 26.53 20.30 -7.04
C PHE A 217 24.99 20.49 -6.82
N TYR A 218 24.24 20.74 -7.89
CA TYR A 218 22.77 20.88 -7.82
C TYR A 218 22.04 19.55 -7.87
N SER A 219 22.69 18.51 -8.37
CA SER A 219 22.11 17.19 -8.49
C SER A 219 21.99 16.46 -7.15
N ILE A 220 22.92 16.70 -6.21
CA ILE A 220 22.92 16.05 -4.89
C ILE A 220 21.67 16.39 -4.07
N PRO A 221 21.24 17.66 -3.90
CA PRO A 221 20.01 17.99 -3.18
C PRO A 221 18.75 17.42 -3.84
N LEU A 222 18.70 17.37 -5.17
CA LEU A 222 17.58 16.77 -5.91
C LEU A 222 17.51 15.26 -5.70
N LEU A 223 18.65 14.57 -5.73
CA LEU A 223 18.73 13.14 -5.42
C LEU A 223 18.32 12.86 -3.99
N VAL A 224 18.82 13.62 -3.02
CA VAL A 224 18.42 13.48 -1.62
C VAL A 224 16.93 13.75 -1.46
N GLY A 225 16.40 14.80 -2.10
CA GLY A 225 14.97 15.10 -2.09
C GLY A 225 14.11 13.98 -2.68
N SER A 226 14.50 13.41 -3.83
CA SER A 226 13.78 12.31 -4.47
C SER A 226 13.82 11.02 -3.64
N VAL A 227 14.96 10.72 -3.00
CA VAL A 227 15.08 9.58 -2.08
C VAL A 227 14.20 9.77 -0.85
N LEU A 228 14.18 10.98 -0.26
CA LEU A 228 13.31 11.27 0.88
C LEU A 228 11.83 11.14 0.53
N VAL A 229 11.42 11.60 -0.65
CA VAL A 229 10.04 11.42 -1.14
C VAL A 229 9.72 9.93 -1.32
N ALA A 230 10.61 9.17 -1.93
CA ALA A 230 10.41 7.72 -2.11
C ALA A 230 10.34 6.97 -0.77
N VAL A 231 11.20 7.33 0.19
CA VAL A 231 11.16 6.76 1.54
C VAL A 231 9.89 7.16 2.28
N ALA A 232 9.47 8.42 2.19
CA ALA A 232 8.23 8.88 2.79
C ALA A 232 7.00 8.16 2.19
N GLN A 233 6.98 7.95 0.87
CA GLN A 233 5.93 7.17 0.20
C GLN A 233 5.93 5.70 0.64
N LEU A 234 7.11 5.06 0.78
CA LEU A 234 7.24 3.71 1.32
C LEU A 234 6.75 3.62 2.77
N LEU A 235 7.08 4.59 3.60
CA LEU A 235 6.63 4.65 4.98
C LEU A 235 5.13 4.91 5.09
N LEU A 236 4.55 5.74 4.23
CA LEU A 236 3.10 5.97 4.17
C LEU A 236 2.36 4.75 3.63
N ALA A 237 2.96 4.03 2.69
CA ALA A 237 2.40 2.78 2.15
C ALA A 237 2.54 1.59 3.12
N SER A 238 3.54 1.59 4.01
CA SER A 238 3.74 0.55 5.01
C SER A 238 3.02 0.82 6.33
N ASN A 239 2.70 2.07 6.63
CA ASN A 239 1.78 2.41 7.70
C ASN A 239 0.36 2.17 7.16
N GLU A 240 -0.14 1.02 7.49
CA GLU A 240 -1.52 0.61 7.30
C GLU A 240 -2.41 1.65 7.99
N MET A 241 -2.82 2.66 7.23
CA MET A 241 -3.79 3.64 7.70
C MET A 241 -5.17 3.03 7.58
N LEU A 242 -5.50 2.26 8.58
CA LEU A 242 -6.82 1.73 8.84
C LEU A 242 -7.53 2.59 9.83
N TYR A 243 -8.58 3.28 9.41
CA TYR A 243 -9.59 3.66 10.38
C TYR A 243 -10.97 3.60 9.78
N VAL A 244 -11.74 2.76 10.41
CA VAL A 244 -13.16 2.59 10.24
C VAL A 244 -13.82 3.42 11.33
N ASP A 245 -14.62 4.40 10.96
CA ASP A 245 -15.59 5.03 11.85
C ASP A 245 -16.72 4.06 12.22
#